data_22d5031db8e1ef7bd645e9ae7daa16d7
#
_entry.id   22d5031db8e1ef7bd645e9ae7daa16d7
#
_cell.length_a   1.000
_cell.length_b   1.000
_cell.length_c   1.000
_cell.angle_alpha   90.00
_cell.angle_beta   90.00
_cell.angle_gamma   90.00
#
_symmetry.space_group_name_H-M   'P 1'
#
loop_
_entity.id
_entity.type
_entity.pdbx_description
1 polymer ?
#
loop_
_entity_poly.entity_id
_entity_poly.type
_entity_poly.pdbx_seq_one_letter_code
_entity_poly.pdbx_strand_id
1 'polypeptide(L)'
;MKPQLSLGEVRLGSIEGPGPVSIDVDFQVDANIVFDVDISLDIHRASGEQLSHSQMRAAGCNAAWLPRGGYVAHALAPRIALPVGSYVANIALWHRDDATETKAGQAALAFEITAGDGEGPQFSWQLESRAGTPPISALSWQRGAGDWFYKHFSHAALTITSYLLGDSELLKGRILDVGCGDGITDLGIALRKQPQEFVGIDPFPDFERLPAILGERGLSADIIPKNLRFIAADANEIPFPDDHFDVLVSWGSVEHMVGGYAKALQEMRRVLKPDGLLMIAPGLYYSDVGNHMGEFRFAQREPYVHLKRSPEWIREQILLGDIEPLDRCGWEPTMEQHWQFVSELNPITVPQFERELRELGFEPWRVALRTHDRVDYTPELQRYSFVDLAVGELLLSAYNRKHRL
;
A
#
# COMPACT_ATOMS: atom_id res chain seq x y z
N MET A 1 -10.53 24.10 10.02
CA MET A 1 -9.35 23.42 9.45
C MET A 1 -8.97 24.11 8.15
N LYS A 2 -7.68 24.32 7.87
CA LYS A 2 -7.26 24.74 6.52
C LYS A 2 -7.56 23.57 5.55
N PRO A 3 -8.03 23.85 4.32
CA PRO A 3 -8.22 22.79 3.35
C PRO A 3 -6.89 22.06 3.13
N GLN A 4 -6.96 20.73 3.05
CA GLN A 4 -5.76 19.89 2.81
C GLN A 4 -5.27 20.01 1.36
N LEU A 5 -6.18 20.36 0.46
CA LEU A 5 -5.98 20.51 -0.97
C LEU A 5 -6.77 21.71 -1.44
N SER A 6 -6.18 22.53 -2.29
CA SER A 6 -6.84 23.73 -2.85
C SER A 6 -6.56 23.85 -4.35
N LEU A 7 -7.61 24.18 -5.10
CA LEU A 7 -7.51 24.51 -6.53
C LEU A 7 -6.91 25.92 -6.68
N GLY A 8 -5.93 26.05 -7.53
CA GLY A 8 -5.32 27.33 -7.92
C GLY A 8 -5.88 27.86 -9.24
N GLU A 9 -5.03 28.44 -10.05
CA GLU A 9 -5.40 29.00 -11.35
C GLU A 9 -5.66 27.89 -12.38
N VAL A 10 -6.68 28.08 -13.20
CA VAL A 10 -6.95 27.24 -14.39
C VAL A 10 -6.71 28.09 -15.62
N ARG A 11 -5.82 27.63 -16.49
CA ARG A 11 -5.43 28.33 -17.70
C ARG A 11 -5.68 27.50 -18.93
N LEU A 12 -6.15 28.15 -19.95
CA LEU A 12 -6.25 27.60 -21.28
C LEU A 12 -4.97 27.95 -22.05
N GLY A 13 -4.27 26.95 -22.55
CA GLY A 13 -3.19 27.13 -23.51
C GLY A 13 -3.73 27.62 -24.85
N SER A 14 -2.83 27.91 -25.80
CA SER A 14 -3.18 28.49 -27.09
C SER A 14 -4.24 27.66 -27.83
N ILE A 15 -5.35 28.31 -28.23
CA ILE A 15 -6.38 27.76 -29.11
C ILE A 15 -6.31 28.52 -30.45
N GLU A 16 -5.25 28.39 -31.18
CA GLU A 16 -5.17 28.94 -32.54
C GLU A 16 -5.32 27.80 -33.58
N GLY A 17 -6.51 27.68 -34.15
CA GLY A 17 -6.78 26.73 -35.23
C GLY A 17 -6.94 25.28 -34.81
N PRO A 18 -6.83 24.31 -35.73
CA PRO A 18 -7.03 22.87 -35.48
C PRO A 18 -5.84 22.19 -34.74
N GLY A 19 -5.02 22.96 -34.02
CA GLY A 19 -3.84 22.50 -33.30
C GLY A 19 -4.13 21.85 -31.95
N PRO A 20 -3.07 21.44 -31.24
CA PRO A 20 -3.22 20.87 -29.90
C PRO A 20 -3.70 21.94 -28.91
N VAL A 21 -4.51 21.51 -27.95
CA VAL A 21 -5.00 22.34 -26.85
C VAL A 21 -4.56 21.78 -25.53
N SER A 22 -4.14 22.66 -24.63
CA SER A 22 -3.90 22.32 -23.23
C SER A 22 -4.79 23.09 -22.29
N ILE A 23 -5.20 22.42 -21.21
CA ILE A 23 -5.79 23.05 -20.04
C ILE A 23 -4.87 22.75 -18.88
N ASP A 24 -4.29 23.80 -18.31
CA ASP A 24 -3.40 23.71 -17.17
C ASP A 24 -4.18 23.99 -15.90
N VAL A 25 -4.10 23.08 -14.95
CA VAL A 25 -4.79 23.15 -13.67
C VAL A 25 -3.76 23.22 -12.55
N ASP A 26 -3.57 24.39 -11.98
CA ASP A 26 -2.74 24.60 -10.80
C ASP A 26 -3.48 24.16 -9.55
N PHE A 27 -2.79 23.48 -8.64
CA PHE A 27 -3.32 23.19 -7.32
C PHE A 27 -2.21 23.09 -6.26
N GLN A 28 -2.60 23.25 -5.00
CA GLN A 28 -1.71 23.25 -3.86
C GLN A 28 -2.11 22.13 -2.88
N VAL A 29 -1.16 21.34 -2.45
CA VAL A 29 -1.27 20.40 -1.33
C VAL A 29 -0.69 21.09 -0.09
N ASP A 30 -1.56 21.41 0.87
CA ASP A 30 -1.20 22.06 2.12
C ASP A 30 -0.94 21.09 3.28
N ALA A 31 -1.52 19.90 3.20
CA ALA A 31 -1.22 18.79 4.12
C ALA A 31 0.17 18.21 3.87
N ASN A 32 0.70 17.45 4.81
CA ASN A 32 1.97 16.73 4.61
C ASN A 32 1.90 15.78 3.43
N ILE A 33 0.74 15.15 3.24
CA ILE A 33 0.41 14.28 2.12
C ILE A 33 -1.10 14.26 1.91
N VAL A 34 -1.53 14.10 0.66
CA VAL A 34 -2.93 13.87 0.26
C VAL A 34 -2.97 12.64 -0.64
N PHE A 35 -3.99 11.81 -0.47
CA PHE A 35 -4.16 10.56 -1.22
C PHE A 35 -5.21 10.68 -2.31
N ASP A 36 -5.03 9.86 -3.36
CA ASP A 36 -5.99 9.67 -4.46
C ASP A 36 -6.52 10.98 -5.04
N VAL A 37 -5.59 11.90 -5.38
CA VAL A 37 -5.95 13.15 -6.04
C VAL A 37 -6.40 12.85 -7.47
N ASP A 38 -7.51 13.44 -7.87
CA ASP A 38 -8.06 13.33 -9.22
C ASP A 38 -8.58 14.68 -9.72
N ILE A 39 -8.58 14.86 -11.03
CA ILE A 39 -9.14 16.04 -11.68
C ILE A 39 -10.11 15.56 -12.76
N SER A 40 -11.35 16.05 -12.71
CA SER A 40 -12.33 15.87 -13.77
C SER A 40 -12.42 17.13 -14.63
N LEU A 41 -12.54 16.92 -15.93
CA LEU A 41 -12.72 17.95 -16.93
C LEU A 41 -13.94 17.60 -17.80
N ASP A 42 -14.96 18.45 -17.74
CA ASP A 42 -16.17 18.34 -18.52
C ASP A 42 -16.29 19.52 -19.49
N ILE A 43 -16.43 19.24 -20.78
CA ILE A 43 -16.66 20.29 -21.78
C ILE A 43 -18.12 20.29 -22.18
N HIS A 44 -18.74 21.47 -22.06
CA HIS A 44 -20.12 21.73 -22.42
C HIS A 44 -20.21 22.82 -23.48
N ARG A 45 -21.19 22.73 -24.35
CA ARG A 45 -21.64 23.88 -25.13
C ARG A 45 -22.25 24.93 -24.21
N ALA A 46 -22.24 26.21 -24.62
CA ALA A 46 -22.92 27.27 -23.87
C ALA A 46 -24.43 27.00 -23.66
N SER A 47 -25.04 26.13 -24.49
CA SER A 47 -26.41 25.61 -24.33
C SER A 47 -26.58 24.61 -23.19
N GLY A 48 -25.50 24.12 -22.56
CA GLY A 48 -25.49 23.13 -21.48
C GLY A 48 -25.29 21.69 -21.94
N GLU A 49 -25.22 21.40 -23.23
CA GLU A 49 -24.96 20.05 -23.74
C GLU A 49 -23.53 19.62 -23.41
N GLN A 50 -23.35 18.50 -22.71
CA GLN A 50 -22.04 17.91 -22.42
C GLN A 50 -21.51 17.18 -23.65
N LEU A 51 -20.31 17.53 -24.09
CA LEU A 51 -19.66 16.97 -25.28
C LEU A 51 -18.48 16.06 -24.95
N SER A 52 -17.82 16.29 -23.84
CA SER A 52 -16.66 15.51 -23.44
C SER A 52 -16.57 15.42 -21.93
N HIS A 53 -16.13 14.28 -21.44
CA HIS A 53 -15.76 14.04 -20.04
C HIS A 53 -14.39 13.37 -20.01
N SER A 54 -13.50 13.87 -19.19
CA SER A 54 -12.19 13.29 -18.96
C SER A 54 -11.83 13.33 -17.49
N GLN A 55 -11.23 12.27 -17.00
CA GLN A 55 -10.69 12.20 -15.66
C GLN A 55 -9.20 11.86 -15.72
N MET A 56 -8.40 12.54 -14.93
CA MET A 56 -6.96 12.35 -14.88
C MET A 56 -6.62 10.89 -14.53
N ARG A 57 -7.30 10.31 -13.54
CA ARG A 57 -7.15 8.92 -13.12
C ARG A 57 -7.55 7.93 -14.22
N ALA A 58 -8.69 8.14 -14.86
CA ALA A 58 -9.19 7.25 -15.91
C ALA A 58 -8.30 7.26 -17.15
N ALA A 59 -7.60 8.36 -17.40
CA ALA A 59 -6.61 8.49 -18.47
C ALA A 59 -5.21 7.92 -18.11
N GLY A 60 -5.10 7.24 -16.95
CA GLY A 60 -3.86 6.59 -16.52
C GLY A 60 -2.85 7.52 -15.82
N CYS A 61 -3.16 8.81 -15.66
CA CYS A 61 -2.37 9.73 -14.85
C CYS A 61 -2.90 9.70 -13.41
N ASN A 62 -2.30 8.85 -12.59
CA ASN A 62 -2.77 8.60 -11.24
C ASN A 62 -1.88 9.28 -10.21
N ALA A 63 -2.45 10.18 -9.41
CA ALA A 63 -1.84 10.76 -8.22
C ALA A 63 -2.30 10.00 -6.98
N ALA A 64 -1.82 8.76 -6.81
CA ALA A 64 -2.17 7.90 -5.69
C ALA A 64 -1.88 8.57 -4.33
N TRP A 65 -0.87 9.44 -4.27
CA TRP A 65 -0.55 10.29 -3.13
C TRP A 65 0.41 11.42 -3.57
N LEU A 66 0.22 12.60 -3.01
CA LEU A 66 1.03 13.77 -3.29
C LEU A 66 1.50 14.40 -1.97
N PRO A 67 2.81 14.66 -1.80
CA PRO A 67 3.34 15.39 -0.67
C PRO A 67 2.96 16.88 -0.75
N ARG A 68 3.20 17.61 0.34
CA ARG A 68 3.02 19.06 0.38
C ARG A 68 3.78 19.73 -0.76
N GLY A 69 3.10 20.59 -1.51
CA GLY A 69 3.71 21.31 -2.62
C GLY A 69 2.71 21.83 -3.62
N GLY A 70 3.21 22.61 -4.57
CA GLY A 70 2.45 23.09 -5.72
C GLY A 70 2.56 22.12 -6.89
N TYR A 71 1.46 21.92 -7.59
CA TYR A 71 1.37 21.02 -8.73
C TYR A 71 0.65 21.66 -9.90
N VAL A 72 0.94 21.16 -11.10
CA VAL A 72 0.22 21.50 -12.32
C VAL A 72 -0.20 20.22 -13.00
N ALA A 73 -1.48 20.07 -13.27
CA ALA A 73 -1.99 19.02 -14.13
C ALA A 73 -2.25 19.60 -15.54
N HIS A 74 -1.72 18.94 -16.56
CA HIS A 74 -1.89 19.30 -17.95
C HIS A 74 -2.85 18.32 -18.61
N ALA A 75 -4.04 18.80 -19.00
CA ALA A 75 -4.94 18.08 -19.87
C ALA A 75 -4.60 18.44 -21.32
N LEU A 76 -4.12 17.48 -22.08
CA LEU A 76 -3.61 17.68 -23.45
C LEU A 76 -4.51 16.97 -24.45
N ALA A 77 -5.08 17.71 -25.39
CA ALA A 77 -5.74 17.15 -26.57
C ALA A 77 -4.90 17.46 -27.81
N PRO A 78 -4.49 16.45 -28.58
CA PRO A 78 -3.65 16.65 -29.77
C PRO A 78 -4.38 17.44 -30.87
N ARG A 79 -5.70 17.45 -30.82
CA ARG A 79 -6.56 18.21 -31.74
C ARG A 79 -7.87 18.57 -31.02
N ILE A 80 -8.32 19.81 -31.14
CA ILE A 80 -9.69 20.16 -30.79
C ILE A 80 -10.61 19.70 -31.93
N ALA A 81 -11.35 18.65 -31.64
CA ALA A 81 -12.41 18.16 -32.51
C ALA A 81 -13.78 18.68 -32.01
N LEU A 82 -13.94 20.01 -31.90
CA LEU A 82 -15.18 20.67 -31.52
C LEU A 82 -15.68 21.54 -32.70
N PRO A 83 -16.97 21.56 -33.00
CA PRO A 83 -17.57 22.50 -33.95
C PRO A 83 -17.33 23.95 -33.54
N VAL A 84 -17.43 24.87 -34.49
CA VAL A 84 -17.39 26.31 -34.19
C VAL A 84 -18.48 26.69 -33.20
N GLY A 85 -18.12 27.41 -32.15
CA GLY A 85 -19.08 27.82 -31.11
C GLY A 85 -18.43 28.19 -29.77
N SER A 86 -19.29 28.54 -28.81
CA SER A 86 -18.91 28.91 -27.44
C SER A 86 -19.06 27.73 -26.51
N TYR A 87 -18.06 27.53 -25.65
CA TYR A 87 -17.93 26.37 -24.76
C TYR A 87 -17.56 26.77 -23.34
N VAL A 88 -17.84 25.88 -22.42
CA VAL A 88 -17.40 25.97 -21.02
C VAL A 88 -16.69 24.67 -20.62
N ALA A 89 -15.46 24.77 -20.16
CA ALA A 89 -14.77 23.69 -19.50
C ALA A 89 -15.02 23.79 -17.98
N ASN A 90 -15.66 22.81 -17.40
CA ASN A 90 -15.83 22.68 -15.96
C ASN A 90 -14.75 21.75 -15.42
N ILE A 91 -13.98 22.24 -14.48
CA ILE A 91 -12.89 21.52 -13.85
C ILE A 91 -13.23 21.32 -12.38
N ALA A 92 -13.07 20.09 -11.86
CA ALA A 92 -13.19 19.81 -10.44
C ALA A 92 -11.99 19.01 -9.94
N LEU A 93 -11.46 19.46 -8.81
CA LEU A 93 -10.36 18.83 -8.09
C LEU A 93 -10.92 17.99 -6.95
N TRP A 94 -10.51 16.75 -6.85
CA TRP A 94 -10.98 15.76 -5.89
C TRP A 94 -9.83 15.13 -5.13
N HIS A 95 -10.10 14.64 -3.94
CA HIS A 95 -9.25 13.68 -3.25
C HIS A 95 -10.12 12.66 -2.54
N ARG A 96 -9.56 11.48 -2.29
CA ARG A 96 -10.22 10.44 -1.52
C ARG A 96 -9.48 10.27 -0.20
N ASP A 97 -10.26 10.26 0.88
CA ASP A 97 -9.81 9.88 2.20
C ASP A 97 -10.63 8.68 2.64
N ASP A 98 -9.95 7.55 2.88
CA ASP A 98 -10.56 6.24 3.15
C ASP A 98 -11.62 5.84 2.10
N ALA A 99 -12.90 5.89 2.44
CA ALA A 99 -14.02 5.55 1.56
C ALA A 99 -14.74 6.77 0.99
N THR A 100 -14.34 7.99 1.37
CA THR A 100 -15.06 9.22 1.00
C THR A 100 -14.29 10.00 -0.05
N GLU A 101 -14.93 10.26 -1.18
CA GLU A 101 -14.42 11.18 -2.20
C GLU A 101 -14.90 12.59 -1.88
N THR A 102 -13.96 13.53 -1.76
CA THR A 102 -14.24 14.93 -1.38
C THR A 102 -13.80 15.87 -2.49
N LYS A 103 -14.70 16.76 -2.90
CA LYS A 103 -14.39 17.83 -3.84
C LYS A 103 -13.63 18.95 -3.11
N ALA A 104 -12.39 19.17 -3.49
CA ALA A 104 -11.52 20.19 -2.91
C ALA A 104 -11.66 21.56 -3.58
N GLY A 105 -12.10 21.59 -4.84
CA GLY A 105 -12.31 22.83 -5.58
C GLY A 105 -12.96 22.62 -6.93
N GLN A 106 -13.46 23.69 -7.51
CA GLN A 106 -14.00 23.68 -8.88
C GLN A 106 -13.76 25.03 -9.55
N ALA A 107 -13.59 25.00 -10.88
CA ALA A 107 -13.47 26.18 -11.72
C ALA A 107 -14.25 25.96 -13.04
N ALA A 108 -14.61 27.07 -13.69
CA ALA A 108 -15.19 27.03 -15.02
C ALA A 108 -14.42 28.00 -15.92
N LEU A 109 -14.06 27.55 -17.12
CA LEU A 109 -13.33 28.31 -18.10
C LEU A 109 -14.14 28.40 -19.38
N ALA A 110 -14.59 29.61 -19.75
CA ALA A 110 -15.28 29.84 -21.02
C ALA A 110 -14.27 30.05 -22.15
N PHE A 111 -14.54 29.46 -23.33
CA PHE A 111 -13.70 29.62 -24.50
C PHE A 111 -14.51 29.52 -25.79
N GLU A 112 -13.93 29.99 -26.88
CA GLU A 112 -14.57 29.97 -28.21
C GLU A 112 -13.72 29.17 -29.18
N ILE A 113 -14.37 28.38 -30.01
CA ILE A 113 -13.78 27.68 -31.14
C ILE A 113 -14.19 28.42 -32.40
N THR A 114 -13.20 28.94 -33.12
CA THR A 114 -13.40 29.69 -34.38
C THR A 114 -13.25 28.84 -35.62
N ALA A 115 -12.61 27.66 -35.51
CA ALA A 115 -12.50 26.70 -36.62
C ALA A 115 -12.38 25.25 -36.05
N GLY A 116 -13.28 24.36 -36.46
CA GLY A 116 -13.27 22.95 -36.03
C GLY A 116 -14.44 22.14 -36.62
N ASP A 117 -14.27 20.83 -36.65
CA ASP A 117 -15.19 19.87 -37.33
C ASP A 117 -15.20 18.48 -36.71
N GLY A 118 -15.44 18.34 -35.42
CA GLY A 118 -15.31 17.01 -34.81
C GLY A 118 -16.30 16.66 -33.71
N GLU A 119 -16.18 15.44 -33.18
CA GLU A 119 -17.08 14.82 -32.19
C GLU A 119 -16.73 15.05 -30.72
N GLY A 120 -15.65 15.77 -30.44
CA GLY A 120 -15.18 16.11 -29.09
C GLY A 120 -13.70 15.72 -28.85
N PRO A 121 -13.00 16.47 -27.99
CA PRO A 121 -11.58 16.22 -27.70
C PRO A 121 -11.42 15.02 -26.78
N GLN A 122 -10.38 14.21 -27.05
CA GLN A 122 -9.85 13.23 -26.11
C GLN A 122 -8.63 13.81 -25.43
N PHE A 123 -8.65 13.91 -24.10
CA PHE A 123 -7.55 14.42 -23.33
C PHE A 123 -6.66 13.31 -22.79
N SER A 124 -5.36 13.50 -22.95
CA SER A 124 -4.33 12.83 -22.14
C SER A 124 -3.94 13.73 -20.98
N TRP A 125 -3.43 13.17 -19.91
CA TRP A 125 -3.08 13.93 -18.71
C TRP A 125 -1.61 13.74 -18.36
N GLN A 126 -1.00 14.83 -17.92
CA GLN A 126 0.32 14.85 -17.31
C GLN A 126 0.25 15.63 -16.01
N LEU A 127 1.00 15.21 -15.01
CA LEU A 127 1.07 15.88 -13.72
C LEU A 127 2.52 16.22 -13.41
N GLU A 128 2.78 17.47 -13.07
CA GLU A 128 4.11 17.97 -12.74
C GLU A 128 4.11 18.64 -11.36
N SER A 129 5.21 18.47 -10.61
CA SER A 129 5.48 19.24 -9.42
C SER A 129 6.15 20.56 -9.78
N ARG A 130 5.68 21.67 -9.22
CA ARG A 130 6.33 22.98 -9.38
C ARG A 130 7.74 23.04 -8.79
N ALA A 131 8.09 22.13 -7.90
CA ALA A 131 9.45 22.01 -7.37
C ALA A 131 10.41 21.25 -8.29
N GLY A 132 9.97 20.83 -9.49
CA GLY A 132 10.78 20.06 -10.43
C GLY A 132 10.97 18.59 -10.05
N THR A 133 10.40 18.14 -8.93
CA THR A 133 10.38 16.74 -8.54
C THR A 133 9.22 16.07 -9.23
N PRO A 134 9.42 14.95 -9.97
CA PRO A 134 8.29 14.23 -10.56
C PRO A 134 7.31 13.85 -9.46
N PRO A 135 5.99 14.05 -9.66
CA PRO A 135 5.03 13.58 -8.68
C PRO A 135 5.14 12.06 -8.57
N ILE A 136 5.00 11.59 -7.36
CA ILE A 136 5.09 10.16 -7.02
C ILE A 136 3.99 9.33 -7.69
N SER A 137 3.04 9.96 -8.33
CA SER A 137 2.10 9.34 -9.27
C SER A 137 2.77 8.48 -10.35
N ALA A 138 4.06 8.65 -10.61
CA ALA A 138 4.85 7.73 -11.45
C ALA A 138 5.01 6.34 -10.82
N LEU A 139 4.74 6.17 -9.53
CA LEU A 139 4.56 4.89 -8.87
C LEU A 139 3.12 4.40 -9.09
N SER A 140 2.70 4.33 -10.34
CA SER A 140 1.37 3.88 -10.71
C SER A 140 1.12 2.42 -10.31
N TRP A 141 -0.16 2.05 -10.17
CA TRP A 141 -0.62 0.66 -10.03
C TRP A 141 0.08 -0.33 -10.95
N GLN A 142 0.49 0.08 -12.13
CA GLN A 142 1.12 -0.76 -13.14
C GLN A 142 2.57 -1.15 -12.82
N ARG A 143 3.23 -0.45 -11.90
CA ARG A 143 4.55 -0.82 -11.38
C ARG A 143 4.49 -1.59 -10.05
N GLY A 144 3.29 -1.73 -9.47
CA GLY A 144 3.12 -2.09 -8.06
C GLY A 144 3.57 -3.49 -7.65
N ALA A 145 3.58 -4.48 -8.54
CA ALA A 145 3.90 -5.86 -8.13
C ALA A 145 5.39 -6.05 -7.78
N GLY A 146 6.30 -5.26 -8.36
CA GLY A 146 7.74 -5.32 -8.11
C GLY A 146 8.31 -4.14 -7.31
N ASP A 147 7.49 -3.15 -6.95
CA ASP A 147 7.91 -1.98 -6.19
C ASP A 147 7.66 -2.20 -4.69
N TRP A 148 8.74 -2.38 -3.95
CA TRP A 148 8.72 -2.62 -2.50
C TRP A 148 8.06 -1.49 -1.73
N PHE A 149 8.38 -0.24 -2.06
CA PHE A 149 7.80 0.92 -1.41
C PHE A 149 6.28 0.96 -1.60
N TYR A 150 5.80 0.80 -2.84
CA TYR A 150 4.38 0.75 -3.12
C TYR A 150 3.68 -0.41 -2.40
N LYS A 151 4.31 -1.60 -2.40
CA LYS A 151 3.78 -2.80 -1.74
C LYS A 151 3.52 -2.57 -0.25
N HIS A 152 4.40 -1.86 0.42
CA HIS A 152 4.30 -1.58 1.86
C HIS A 152 3.51 -0.31 2.16
N PHE A 153 3.89 0.83 1.57
CA PHE A 153 3.28 2.14 1.83
C PHE A 153 1.80 2.21 1.44
N SER A 154 1.42 1.58 0.32
CA SER A 154 0.03 1.62 -0.18
C SER A 154 -0.68 0.29 0.02
N HIS A 155 -0.22 -0.80 -0.58
CA HIS A 155 -0.98 -2.06 -0.57
C HIS A 155 -1.15 -2.64 0.83
N ALA A 156 -0.06 -2.85 1.58
CA ALA A 156 -0.14 -3.39 2.94
C ALA A 156 -0.90 -2.43 3.87
N ALA A 157 -0.52 -1.14 3.90
CA ALA A 157 -1.16 -0.16 4.76
C ALA A 157 -2.67 0.00 4.50
N LEU A 158 -3.10 0.03 3.22
CA LEU A 158 -4.52 0.06 2.85
C LEU A 158 -5.24 -1.23 3.19
N THR A 159 -4.62 -2.38 2.96
CA THR A 159 -5.21 -3.68 3.32
C THR A 159 -5.46 -3.76 4.82
N ILE A 160 -4.48 -3.36 5.63
CA ILE A 160 -4.61 -3.32 7.09
C ILE A 160 -5.73 -2.37 7.50
N THR A 161 -5.69 -1.12 7.04
CA THR A 161 -6.58 -0.07 7.53
C THR A 161 -7.98 -0.15 6.96
N SER A 162 -8.17 -0.47 5.69
CA SER A 162 -9.47 -0.44 5.03
C SER A 162 -10.17 -1.79 5.03
N TYR A 163 -9.42 -2.89 4.81
CA TYR A 163 -10.03 -4.22 4.71
C TYR A 163 -10.19 -4.91 6.05
N LEU A 164 -9.17 -4.85 6.90
CA LEU A 164 -9.12 -5.67 8.11
C LEU A 164 -9.58 -4.92 9.35
N LEU A 165 -9.18 -3.68 9.52
CA LEU A 165 -9.56 -2.89 10.69
C LEU A 165 -10.72 -1.92 10.39
N GLY A 166 -10.94 -1.58 9.11
CA GLY A 166 -12.02 -0.69 8.68
C GLY A 166 -11.93 0.70 9.33
N ASP A 167 -13.09 1.31 9.62
CA ASP A 167 -13.20 2.64 10.22
C ASP A 167 -13.26 2.59 11.75
N SER A 168 -12.52 1.68 12.37
CA SER A 168 -12.47 1.59 13.84
C SER A 168 -11.84 2.84 14.45
N GLU A 169 -12.53 3.45 15.40
CA GLU A 169 -11.98 4.56 16.21
C GLU A 169 -10.72 4.16 16.99
N LEU A 170 -10.49 2.85 17.21
CA LEU A 170 -9.27 2.35 17.85
C LEU A 170 -8.02 2.68 17.02
N LEU A 171 -8.15 2.81 15.68
CA LEU A 171 -7.05 3.25 14.80
C LEU A 171 -6.56 4.68 15.08
N LYS A 172 -7.33 5.48 15.80
CA LYS A 172 -6.92 6.81 16.26
C LYS A 172 -6.22 6.78 17.62
N GLY A 173 -6.19 5.64 18.28
CA GLY A 173 -5.55 5.43 19.57
C GLY A 173 -4.04 5.17 19.46
N ARG A 174 -3.54 4.29 20.33
CA ARG A 174 -2.15 3.85 20.34
C ARG A 174 -2.00 2.57 19.53
N ILE A 175 -1.12 2.59 18.55
CA ILE A 175 -0.85 1.46 17.66
C ILE A 175 0.57 0.93 17.90
N LEU A 176 0.72 -0.39 17.96
CA LEU A 176 2.00 -1.08 17.93
C LEU A 176 2.08 -1.93 16.66
N ASP A 177 3.17 -1.81 15.91
CA ASP A 177 3.55 -2.81 14.90
C ASP A 177 4.68 -3.69 15.42
N VAL A 178 4.50 -5.00 15.34
CA VAL A 178 5.48 -6.01 15.77
C VAL A 178 6.11 -6.67 14.55
N GLY A 179 7.39 -6.34 14.33
CA GLY A 179 8.13 -6.69 13.12
C GLY A 179 7.96 -5.63 12.04
N CYS A 180 8.23 -4.37 12.39
CA CYS A 180 8.01 -3.22 11.50
C CYS A 180 9.01 -3.11 10.35
N GLY A 181 10.11 -3.87 10.38
CA GLY A 181 11.15 -3.87 9.34
C GLY A 181 11.65 -2.46 9.02
N ASP A 182 11.53 -2.03 7.77
CA ASP A 182 11.96 -0.70 7.30
C ASP A 182 11.01 0.46 7.64
N GLY A 183 9.86 0.18 8.27
CA GLY A 183 8.89 1.18 8.72
C GLY A 183 8.02 1.80 7.62
N ILE A 184 8.11 1.33 6.38
CA ILE A 184 7.33 1.89 5.25
C ILE A 184 5.83 1.66 5.45
N THR A 185 5.42 0.48 5.91
CA THR A 185 4.01 0.16 6.20
C THR A 185 3.47 1.05 7.31
N ASP A 186 4.24 1.23 8.39
CA ASP A 186 3.89 2.07 9.53
C ASP A 186 3.69 3.52 9.12
N LEU A 187 4.60 4.05 8.31
CA LEU A 187 4.46 5.38 7.74
C LEU A 187 3.16 5.50 6.94
N GLY A 188 2.87 4.50 6.11
CA GLY A 188 1.65 4.45 5.30
C GLY A 188 0.38 4.48 6.15
N ILE A 189 0.35 3.75 7.26
CA ILE A 189 -0.77 3.73 8.22
C ILE A 189 -0.84 5.03 9.00
N ALA A 190 0.29 5.50 9.55
CA ALA A 190 0.35 6.70 10.39
C ALA A 190 -0.14 7.95 9.65
N LEU A 191 0.22 8.10 8.37
CA LEU A 191 -0.23 9.22 7.54
C LEU A 191 -1.73 9.17 7.24
N ARG A 192 -2.29 7.96 7.04
CA ARG A 192 -3.72 7.77 6.72
C ARG A 192 -4.62 7.93 7.95
N LYS A 193 -4.22 7.35 9.08
CA LYS A 193 -5.09 7.24 10.27
C LYS A 193 -4.78 8.29 11.33
N GLN A 194 -3.58 8.89 11.31
CA GLN A 194 -3.17 9.92 12.26
C GLN A 194 -3.42 9.50 13.72
N PRO A 195 -2.92 8.33 14.16
CA PRO A 195 -3.15 7.83 15.51
C PRO A 195 -2.58 8.76 16.58
N GLN A 196 -2.99 8.58 17.83
CA GLN A 196 -2.42 9.30 18.97
C GLN A 196 -0.91 8.99 19.12
N GLU A 197 -0.54 7.73 18.95
CA GLU A 197 0.83 7.23 18.99
C GLU A 197 0.94 6.01 18.07
N PHE A 198 2.03 5.91 17.33
CA PHE A 198 2.38 4.71 16.59
C PHE A 198 3.81 4.31 16.91
N VAL A 199 3.98 3.07 17.36
CA VAL A 199 5.29 2.49 17.64
C VAL A 199 5.50 1.28 16.76
N GLY A 200 6.60 1.26 16.00
CA GLY A 200 7.11 0.07 15.33
C GLY A 200 8.22 -0.56 16.16
N ILE A 201 8.19 -1.87 16.36
CA ILE A 201 9.31 -2.61 16.96
C ILE A 201 9.84 -3.67 16.01
N ASP A 202 11.17 -3.78 15.96
CA ASP A 202 11.89 -4.83 15.25
C ASP A 202 13.23 -5.07 15.94
N PRO A 203 13.75 -6.32 16.03
CA PRO A 203 15.08 -6.56 16.61
C PRO A 203 16.20 -5.98 15.76
N PHE A 204 15.97 -5.78 14.45
CA PHE A 204 16.90 -5.15 13.53
C PHE A 204 16.48 -3.72 13.22
N PRO A 205 17.40 -2.73 13.29
CA PRO A 205 17.04 -1.32 13.12
C PRO A 205 16.92 -0.87 11.64
N ASP A 206 16.34 -1.71 10.77
CA ASP A 206 16.17 -1.39 9.34
C ASP A 206 15.29 -0.16 9.11
N PHE A 207 14.43 0.19 10.06
CA PHE A 207 13.64 1.42 10.08
C PHE A 207 14.48 2.70 10.10
N GLU A 208 15.75 2.64 10.50
CA GLU A 208 16.67 3.79 10.42
C GLU A 208 16.94 4.21 8.97
N ARG A 209 16.69 3.33 8.00
CA ARG A 209 16.80 3.60 6.57
C ARG A 209 15.62 4.39 6.00
N LEU A 210 14.50 4.49 6.73
CA LEU A 210 13.26 5.12 6.23
C LEU A 210 13.49 6.52 5.66
N PRO A 211 14.24 7.45 6.29
CA PRO A 211 14.52 8.76 5.71
C PRO A 211 15.26 8.70 4.37
N ALA A 212 16.21 7.78 4.22
CA ALA A 212 16.94 7.59 2.96
C ALA A 212 16.05 7.00 1.87
N ILE A 213 15.23 6.01 2.20
CA ILE A 213 14.23 5.41 1.30
C ILE A 213 13.27 6.49 0.78
N LEU A 214 12.79 7.39 1.64
CA LEU A 214 11.95 8.50 1.25
C LEU A 214 12.67 9.44 0.27
N GLY A 215 13.94 9.77 0.55
CA GLY A 215 14.75 10.62 -0.33
C GLY A 215 14.92 10.03 -1.74
N GLU A 216 15.14 8.73 -1.85
CA GLU A 216 15.22 8.03 -3.15
C GLU A 216 13.91 8.08 -3.94
N ARG A 217 12.79 8.22 -3.24
CA ARG A 217 11.44 8.38 -3.83
C ARG A 217 11.04 9.84 -4.03
N GLY A 218 11.96 10.79 -3.82
CA GLY A 218 11.70 12.23 -3.96
C GLY A 218 10.83 12.82 -2.85
N LEU A 219 10.71 12.13 -1.70
CA LEU A 219 9.97 12.57 -0.53
C LEU A 219 10.90 13.18 0.51
N SER A 220 10.43 14.24 1.19
CA SER A 220 11.12 14.74 2.38
C SER A 220 10.89 13.83 3.58
N ALA A 221 11.92 13.64 4.40
CA ALA A 221 11.77 12.97 5.70
C ALA A 221 10.81 13.71 6.65
N ASP A 222 10.51 14.99 6.38
CA ASP A 222 9.55 15.78 7.16
C ASP A 222 8.11 15.26 7.09
N ILE A 223 7.81 14.36 6.14
CA ILE A 223 6.49 13.69 6.10
C ILE A 223 6.33 12.69 7.23
N ILE A 224 7.40 12.19 7.85
CA ILE A 224 7.32 11.26 8.99
C ILE A 224 6.63 11.96 10.15
N PRO A 225 5.46 11.49 10.60
CA PRO A 225 4.73 12.15 11.65
C PRO A 225 5.47 12.04 12.99
N LYS A 226 5.38 13.08 13.81
CA LYS A 226 6.06 13.12 15.14
C LYS A 226 5.55 12.06 16.13
N ASN A 227 4.36 11.54 15.91
CA ASN A 227 3.74 10.48 16.69
C ASN A 227 4.09 9.07 16.21
N LEU A 228 4.87 8.93 15.13
CA LEU A 228 5.46 7.67 14.68
C LEU A 228 6.90 7.58 15.18
N ARG A 229 7.22 6.49 15.86
CA ARG A 229 8.59 6.19 16.34
C ARG A 229 8.88 4.71 16.26
N PHE A 230 10.17 4.39 16.20
CA PHE A 230 10.66 3.02 16.11
C PHE A 230 11.59 2.68 17.27
N ILE A 231 11.60 1.41 17.68
CA ILE A 231 12.40 0.90 18.80
C ILE A 231 12.99 -0.46 18.39
N ALA A 232 14.29 -0.64 18.57
CA ALA A 232 14.89 -1.95 18.45
C ALA A 232 14.49 -2.81 19.66
N ALA A 233 13.64 -3.80 19.44
CA ALA A 233 13.12 -4.67 20.51
C ALA A 233 12.70 -6.05 19.97
N ASP A 234 12.82 -7.07 20.85
CA ASP A 234 12.35 -8.43 20.56
C ASP A 234 10.86 -8.57 20.85
N ALA A 235 10.12 -9.17 19.93
CA ALA A 235 8.70 -9.50 20.09
C ALA A 235 8.41 -10.45 21.28
N ASN A 236 9.42 -11.22 21.70
CA ASN A 236 9.32 -12.10 22.88
C ASN A 236 9.45 -11.36 24.22
N GLU A 237 9.78 -10.07 24.20
CA GLU A 237 9.89 -9.20 25.39
C GLU A 237 9.55 -7.75 25.00
N ILE A 238 8.27 -7.47 24.75
CA ILE A 238 7.82 -6.17 24.28
C ILE A 238 7.97 -5.13 25.41
N PRO A 239 8.77 -4.04 25.22
CA PRO A 239 9.15 -3.11 26.29
C PRO A 239 8.05 -2.11 26.64
N PHE A 240 6.83 -2.59 26.81
CA PHE A 240 5.65 -1.79 27.17
C PHE A 240 4.85 -2.47 28.29
N PRO A 241 4.12 -1.70 29.11
CA PRO A 241 3.26 -2.26 30.13
C PRO A 241 2.08 -3.02 29.53
N ASP A 242 1.40 -3.80 30.37
CA ASP A 242 0.14 -4.46 30.03
C ASP A 242 -0.90 -3.43 29.61
N ASP A 243 -1.79 -3.82 28.69
CA ASP A 243 -2.96 -3.03 28.28
C ASP A 243 -2.61 -1.61 27.79
N HIS A 244 -1.51 -1.47 27.08
CA HIS A 244 -1.02 -0.16 26.62
C HIS A 244 -1.60 0.27 25.28
N PHE A 245 -1.72 -0.66 24.31
CA PHE A 245 -2.10 -0.36 22.93
C PHE A 245 -3.57 -0.66 22.65
N ASP A 246 -4.18 0.16 21.80
CA ASP A 246 -5.55 -0.02 21.31
C ASP A 246 -5.59 -0.97 20.09
N VAL A 247 -4.53 -0.92 19.26
CA VAL A 247 -4.34 -1.75 18.07
C VAL A 247 -2.93 -2.31 18.06
N LEU A 248 -2.83 -3.55 17.61
CA LEU A 248 -1.58 -4.21 17.30
C LEU A 248 -1.61 -4.73 15.87
N VAL A 249 -0.53 -4.50 15.13
CA VAL A 249 -0.31 -4.99 13.77
C VAL A 249 0.90 -5.91 13.76
N SER A 250 0.87 -6.97 12.96
CA SER A 250 2.04 -7.77 12.59
C SER A 250 1.86 -8.33 11.19
N TRP A 251 2.68 -7.88 10.26
CA TRP A 251 2.59 -8.23 8.85
C TRP A 251 3.86 -8.91 8.36
N GLY A 252 3.76 -10.21 8.03
CA GLY A 252 4.89 -10.99 7.51
C GLY A 252 6.07 -11.07 8.49
N SER A 253 5.80 -11.30 9.78
CA SER A 253 6.84 -11.24 10.82
C SER A 253 6.85 -12.42 11.77
N VAL A 254 5.68 -12.98 12.12
CA VAL A 254 5.61 -14.07 13.14
C VAL A 254 6.29 -15.35 12.68
N GLU A 255 6.38 -15.56 11.39
CA GLU A 255 7.12 -16.68 10.80
C GLU A 255 8.63 -16.60 11.04
N HIS A 256 9.18 -15.43 11.36
CA HIS A 256 10.59 -15.20 11.62
C HIS A 256 10.97 -15.19 13.11
N MET A 257 10.00 -15.31 14.02
CA MET A 257 10.26 -15.19 15.45
C MET A 257 11.10 -16.36 15.96
N VAL A 258 12.30 -16.03 16.49
CA VAL A 258 13.27 -17.02 16.97
C VAL A 258 12.69 -17.80 18.14
N GLY A 259 12.80 -19.12 18.09
CA GLY A 259 12.28 -20.02 19.13
C GLY A 259 10.78 -20.29 19.04
N GLY A 260 10.13 -19.85 17.97
CA GLY A 260 8.70 -19.97 17.71
C GLY A 260 7.92 -18.72 18.11
N TYR A 261 6.73 -18.56 17.57
CA TYR A 261 5.92 -17.35 17.73
C TYR A 261 4.98 -17.35 18.95
N ALA A 262 4.87 -18.46 19.69
CA ALA A 262 3.92 -18.58 20.79
C ALA A 262 4.15 -17.55 21.92
N LYS A 263 5.42 -17.32 22.27
CA LYS A 263 5.77 -16.33 23.31
C LYS A 263 5.48 -14.91 22.82
N ALA A 264 5.80 -14.61 21.57
CA ALA A 264 5.48 -13.32 20.97
C ALA A 264 3.97 -13.05 20.93
N LEU A 265 3.13 -14.04 20.59
CA LEU A 265 1.67 -13.90 20.68
C LEU A 265 1.18 -13.63 22.12
N GLN A 266 1.82 -14.23 23.14
CA GLN A 266 1.52 -13.93 24.55
C GLN A 266 1.86 -12.49 24.91
N GLU A 267 3.03 -11.99 24.47
CA GLU A 267 3.43 -10.60 24.67
C GLU A 267 2.53 -9.62 23.92
N MET A 268 2.19 -9.93 22.66
CA MET A 268 1.21 -9.16 21.89
C MET A 268 -0.12 -9.06 22.64
N ARG A 269 -0.62 -10.21 23.18
CA ARG A 269 -1.82 -10.23 24.01
C ARG A 269 -1.66 -9.40 25.28
N ARG A 270 -0.51 -9.47 25.94
CA ARG A 270 -0.24 -8.76 27.18
C ARG A 270 -0.34 -7.25 27.00
N VAL A 271 0.32 -6.71 25.99
CA VAL A 271 0.39 -5.26 25.75
C VAL A 271 -0.85 -4.67 25.08
N LEU A 272 -1.65 -5.50 24.40
CA LEU A 272 -2.90 -5.09 23.78
C LEU A 272 -4.01 -5.00 24.82
N LYS A 273 -4.73 -3.88 24.85
CA LYS A 273 -5.84 -3.65 25.78
C LYS A 273 -6.93 -4.72 25.66
N PRO A 274 -7.73 -4.94 26.73
CA PRO A 274 -9.00 -5.65 26.59
C PRO A 274 -9.85 -5.00 25.50
N ASP A 275 -10.46 -5.83 24.65
CA ASP A 275 -11.22 -5.42 23.47
C ASP A 275 -10.43 -4.60 22.43
N GLY A 276 -9.11 -4.52 22.55
CA GLY A 276 -8.23 -3.99 21.52
C GLY A 276 -8.20 -4.90 20.28
N LEU A 277 -7.79 -4.35 19.14
CA LEU A 277 -7.72 -5.07 17.86
C LEU A 277 -6.30 -5.55 17.56
N LEU A 278 -6.19 -6.83 17.27
CA LEU A 278 -5.02 -7.43 16.60
C LEU A 278 -5.30 -7.54 15.10
N MET A 279 -4.37 -7.09 14.28
CA MET A 279 -4.26 -7.46 12.88
C MET A 279 -2.98 -8.26 12.67
N ILE A 280 -3.09 -9.45 12.09
CA ILE A 280 -1.94 -10.32 11.89
C ILE A 280 -2.02 -11.05 10.55
N ALA A 281 -0.90 -11.08 9.83
CA ALA A 281 -0.75 -11.74 8.54
C ALA A 281 0.56 -12.53 8.52
N PRO A 282 0.55 -13.80 8.94
CA PRO A 282 1.74 -14.64 8.93
C PRO A 282 2.12 -15.07 7.53
N GLY A 283 3.41 -15.22 7.25
CA GLY A 283 3.88 -15.95 6.10
C GLY A 283 3.60 -17.44 6.24
N LEU A 284 2.88 -18.04 5.28
CA LEU A 284 2.49 -19.44 5.32
C LEU A 284 3.54 -20.32 4.66
N TYR A 285 4.14 -21.21 5.46
CA TYR A 285 5.22 -22.09 5.01
C TYR A 285 4.78 -23.10 3.94
N TYR A 286 3.56 -23.61 4.01
CA TYR A 286 3.08 -24.69 3.15
C TYR A 286 2.48 -24.22 1.82
N SER A 287 2.55 -22.94 1.51
CA SER A 287 2.11 -22.38 0.22
C SER A 287 2.96 -22.88 -0.95
N ASP A 288 2.53 -22.61 -2.18
CA ASP A 288 3.15 -23.11 -3.42
C ASP A 288 4.63 -22.74 -3.59
N VAL A 289 5.03 -21.56 -3.18
CA VAL A 289 6.43 -21.10 -3.25
C VAL A 289 7.15 -21.18 -1.89
N GLY A 290 6.47 -21.66 -0.84
CA GLY A 290 7.02 -21.62 0.52
C GLY A 290 7.55 -20.22 0.85
N ASN A 291 7.19 -19.63 1.94
CA ASN A 291 7.55 -18.27 2.25
C ASN A 291 9.02 -17.93 1.90
N HIS A 292 9.31 -16.74 1.38
CA HIS A 292 10.63 -16.23 0.93
C HIS A 292 11.30 -16.93 -0.27
N MET A 293 10.63 -17.87 -0.94
CA MET A 293 11.21 -18.47 -2.15
C MET A 293 10.57 -17.99 -3.46
N GLY A 294 9.53 -17.16 -3.39
CA GLY A 294 8.78 -16.72 -4.58
C GLY A 294 9.57 -15.97 -5.64
N GLU A 295 10.72 -15.41 -5.28
CA GLU A 295 11.64 -14.72 -6.21
C GLU A 295 12.63 -15.65 -6.91
N PHE A 296 12.82 -16.87 -6.41
CA PHE A 296 13.70 -17.84 -7.02
C PHE A 296 13.02 -18.57 -8.16
N ARG A 297 13.64 -18.57 -9.33
CA ARG A 297 13.08 -19.20 -10.53
C ARG A 297 12.88 -20.70 -10.41
N PHE A 298 13.68 -21.39 -9.61
CA PHE A 298 13.47 -22.81 -9.36
C PHE A 298 12.16 -23.07 -8.60
N ALA A 299 11.79 -22.22 -7.63
CA ALA A 299 10.55 -22.35 -6.88
C ALA A 299 9.32 -21.99 -7.75
N GLN A 300 9.46 -20.98 -8.63
CA GLN A 300 8.41 -20.63 -9.61
C GLN A 300 8.15 -21.75 -10.62
N ARG A 301 9.21 -22.48 -11.04
CA ARG A 301 9.10 -23.61 -12.01
C ARG A 301 8.57 -24.88 -11.37
N GLU A 302 8.84 -25.15 -10.11
CA GLU A 302 8.40 -26.32 -9.36
C GLU A 302 7.65 -25.90 -8.08
N PRO A 303 6.34 -25.59 -8.17
CA PRO A 303 5.55 -25.28 -6.98
C PRO A 303 5.67 -26.34 -5.90
N TYR A 304 5.67 -25.93 -4.64
CA TYR A 304 5.86 -26.78 -3.46
C TYR A 304 7.22 -27.49 -3.42
N VAL A 305 8.25 -26.95 -4.07
CA VAL A 305 9.58 -27.58 -4.15
C VAL A 305 10.18 -27.84 -2.77
N HIS A 306 9.99 -26.93 -1.80
CA HIS A 306 10.45 -27.08 -0.42
C HIS A 306 9.80 -28.24 0.34
N LEU A 307 8.65 -28.72 -0.11
CA LEU A 307 7.97 -29.89 0.44
C LEU A 307 8.34 -31.21 -0.27
N LYS A 308 8.99 -31.12 -1.44
CA LYS A 308 9.33 -32.23 -2.32
C LYS A 308 10.83 -32.54 -2.32
N ARG A 309 11.68 -31.57 -2.05
CA ARG A 309 13.15 -31.68 -2.09
C ARG A 309 13.76 -31.61 -0.69
N SER A 310 15.00 -32.04 -0.55
CA SER A 310 15.72 -31.91 0.73
C SER A 310 16.15 -30.46 0.99
N PRO A 311 16.33 -30.06 2.27
CA PRO A 311 16.84 -28.75 2.62
C PRO A 311 18.21 -28.45 1.98
N GLU A 312 19.08 -29.44 1.85
CA GLU A 312 20.42 -29.32 1.24
C GLU A 312 20.28 -28.94 -0.24
N TRP A 313 19.35 -29.61 -0.97
CA TRP A 313 19.08 -29.29 -2.37
C TRP A 313 18.52 -27.85 -2.50
N ILE A 314 17.59 -27.44 -1.65
CA ILE A 314 17.02 -26.08 -1.65
C ILE A 314 18.15 -25.06 -1.42
N ARG A 315 19.02 -25.29 -0.42
CA ARG A 315 20.17 -24.43 -0.15
C ARG A 315 21.08 -24.29 -1.36
N GLU A 316 21.41 -25.40 -2.02
CA GLU A 316 22.24 -25.36 -3.24
C GLU A 316 21.58 -24.49 -4.33
N GLN A 317 20.27 -24.62 -4.55
CA GLN A 317 19.58 -23.80 -5.54
C GLN A 317 19.53 -22.31 -5.18
N ILE A 318 19.32 -21.98 -3.92
CA ILE A 318 19.37 -20.58 -3.45
C ILE A 318 20.76 -19.99 -3.69
N LEU A 319 21.83 -20.73 -3.36
CA LEU A 319 23.20 -20.26 -3.51
C LEU A 319 23.65 -20.07 -4.97
N LEU A 320 22.93 -20.67 -5.95
CA LEU A 320 23.15 -20.39 -7.37
C LEU A 320 22.72 -18.96 -7.75
N GLY A 321 21.85 -18.30 -6.98
CA GLY A 321 21.46 -16.91 -7.19
C GLY A 321 20.58 -16.68 -8.44
N ASP A 322 19.85 -17.71 -8.93
CA ASP A 322 18.91 -17.55 -10.04
C ASP A 322 17.58 -16.95 -9.52
N ILE A 323 17.60 -15.64 -9.25
CA ILE A 323 16.47 -14.88 -8.72
C ILE A 323 15.96 -13.82 -9.72
N GLU A 324 14.72 -13.43 -9.58
CA GLU A 324 14.22 -12.19 -10.18
C GLU A 324 14.62 -10.99 -9.32
N PRO A 325 15.25 -9.95 -9.92
CA PRO A 325 15.58 -8.75 -9.17
C PRO A 325 14.31 -8.12 -8.58
N LEU A 326 14.33 -7.87 -7.28
CA LEU A 326 13.27 -7.15 -6.58
C LEU A 326 13.86 -5.88 -5.98
N ASP A 327 13.30 -4.72 -6.35
CA ASP A 327 13.67 -3.45 -5.72
C ASP A 327 13.15 -3.42 -4.27
N ARG A 328 14.05 -3.62 -3.31
CA ARG A 328 13.77 -3.57 -1.88
C ARG A 328 14.25 -2.27 -1.24
N CYS A 329 14.17 -1.17 -1.98
CA CYS A 329 14.63 0.14 -1.49
C CYS A 329 16.09 0.11 -0.98
N GLY A 330 16.99 -0.46 -1.81
CA GLY A 330 18.41 -0.51 -1.50
C GLY A 330 18.84 -1.58 -0.48
N TRP A 331 17.94 -2.48 -0.08
CA TRP A 331 18.29 -3.65 0.72
C TRP A 331 18.40 -4.88 -0.18
N GLU A 332 19.62 -5.39 -0.31
CA GLU A 332 19.94 -6.55 -1.15
C GLU A 332 20.54 -7.64 -0.28
N PRO A 333 19.77 -8.64 0.17
CA PRO A 333 20.30 -9.73 0.96
C PRO A 333 21.25 -10.60 0.12
N THR A 334 22.31 -11.06 0.78
CA THR A 334 23.19 -12.08 0.21
C THR A 334 22.46 -13.42 0.05
N MET A 335 22.95 -14.32 -0.80
CA MET A 335 22.34 -15.65 -0.96
C MET A 335 22.36 -16.47 0.34
N GLU A 336 23.35 -16.29 1.21
CA GLU A 336 23.36 -16.91 2.53
C GLU A 336 22.28 -16.33 3.46
N GLN A 337 21.99 -15.02 3.39
CA GLN A 337 20.87 -14.43 4.12
C GLN A 337 19.52 -14.93 3.58
N HIS A 338 19.36 -15.07 2.26
CA HIS A 338 18.18 -15.71 1.69
C HIS A 338 17.98 -17.14 2.21
N TRP A 339 19.07 -17.94 2.28
CA TRP A 339 19.00 -19.27 2.85
C TRP A 339 18.61 -19.22 4.34
N GLN A 340 19.16 -18.30 5.11
CA GLN A 340 18.81 -18.12 6.51
C GLN A 340 17.32 -17.82 6.67
N PHE A 341 16.76 -16.89 5.90
CA PHE A 341 15.31 -16.59 5.94
C PHE A 341 14.46 -17.80 5.66
N VAL A 342 14.82 -18.65 4.70
CA VAL A 342 14.07 -19.87 4.37
C VAL A 342 14.21 -20.94 5.43
N SER A 343 15.42 -21.14 5.96
CA SER A 343 15.75 -22.26 6.87
C SER A 343 15.28 -22.04 8.32
N GLU A 344 15.09 -20.78 8.72
CA GLU A 344 14.70 -20.40 10.10
C GLU A 344 13.21 -20.07 10.23
N LEU A 345 12.41 -20.30 9.19
CA LEU A 345 10.97 -20.04 9.22
C LEU A 345 10.21 -20.96 10.19
N ASN A 346 9.31 -20.38 10.96
CA ASN A 346 8.31 -21.13 11.69
C ASN A 346 7.30 -21.76 10.68
N PRO A 347 7.10 -23.08 10.68
CA PRO A 347 6.20 -23.75 9.74
C PRO A 347 4.74 -23.57 10.19
N ILE A 348 4.16 -22.41 9.90
CA ILE A 348 2.81 -22.03 10.31
C ILE A 348 1.78 -22.73 9.39
N THR A 349 0.81 -23.41 10.02
CA THR A 349 -0.42 -23.88 9.36
C THR A 349 -1.62 -23.05 9.81
N VAL A 350 -2.59 -22.83 8.94
CA VAL A 350 -3.80 -22.05 9.26
C VAL A 350 -4.56 -22.64 10.46
N PRO A 351 -4.84 -23.96 10.53
CA PRO A 351 -5.57 -24.53 11.67
C PRO A 351 -4.83 -24.47 13.00
N GLN A 352 -3.50 -24.61 12.99
CA GLN A 352 -2.70 -24.50 14.22
C GLN A 352 -2.69 -23.06 14.72
N PHE A 353 -2.43 -22.11 13.82
CA PHE A 353 -2.38 -20.68 14.13
C PHE A 353 -3.72 -20.18 14.69
N GLU A 354 -4.85 -20.58 14.06
CA GLU A 354 -6.18 -20.28 14.58
C GLU A 354 -6.39 -20.80 16.00
N ARG A 355 -6.04 -22.07 16.26
CA ARG A 355 -6.17 -22.66 17.57
C ARG A 355 -5.39 -21.91 18.64
N GLU A 356 -4.11 -21.59 18.37
CA GLU A 356 -3.26 -20.88 19.30
C GLU A 356 -3.80 -19.47 19.63
N LEU A 357 -4.28 -18.74 18.62
CA LEU A 357 -4.92 -17.44 18.84
C LEU A 357 -6.18 -17.57 19.71
N ARG A 358 -7.02 -18.57 19.49
CA ARG A 358 -8.23 -18.79 20.29
C ARG A 358 -7.91 -19.23 21.71
N GLU A 359 -6.91 -20.06 21.92
CA GLU A 359 -6.42 -20.47 23.24
C GLU A 359 -5.88 -19.27 24.04
N LEU A 360 -5.33 -18.27 23.37
CA LEU A 360 -4.93 -16.99 23.96
C LEU A 360 -6.10 -16.00 24.13
N GLY A 361 -7.35 -16.38 23.78
CA GLY A 361 -8.52 -15.52 23.94
C GLY A 361 -8.67 -14.44 22.89
N PHE A 362 -8.02 -14.59 21.75
CA PHE A 362 -8.34 -13.76 20.58
C PHE A 362 -9.60 -14.26 19.89
N GLU A 363 -10.56 -13.37 19.68
CA GLU A 363 -11.82 -13.63 18.99
C GLU A 363 -11.75 -13.12 17.55
N PRO A 364 -11.68 -13.97 16.52
CA PRO A 364 -11.63 -13.53 15.15
C PRO A 364 -12.81 -12.61 14.79
N TRP A 365 -12.51 -11.51 14.13
CA TRP A 365 -13.49 -10.54 13.65
C TRP A 365 -13.60 -10.54 12.14
N ARG A 366 -12.46 -10.46 11.46
CA ARG A 366 -12.39 -10.54 9.99
C ARG A 366 -11.29 -11.52 9.60
N VAL A 367 -11.59 -12.36 8.64
CA VAL A 367 -10.63 -13.32 8.08
C VAL A 367 -10.72 -13.25 6.56
N ALA A 368 -9.59 -13.13 5.90
CA ALA A 368 -9.47 -13.29 4.47
C ALA A 368 -8.44 -14.37 4.16
N LEU A 369 -8.80 -15.31 3.29
CA LEU A 369 -7.91 -16.34 2.78
C LEU A 369 -7.75 -16.11 1.27
N ARG A 370 -6.51 -16.01 0.80
CA ARG A 370 -6.21 -16.08 -0.61
C ARG A 370 -5.73 -17.49 -0.93
N THR A 371 -6.42 -18.12 -1.86
CA THR A 371 -6.10 -19.49 -2.28
C THR A 371 -5.42 -19.48 -3.64
N HIS A 372 -4.63 -20.54 -3.90
CA HIS A 372 -4.13 -20.84 -5.23
C HIS A 372 -5.28 -21.33 -6.11
N ASP A 373 -5.17 -21.12 -7.43
CA ASP A 373 -6.18 -21.54 -8.39
C ASP A 373 -6.35 -23.06 -8.40
N ARG A 374 -5.24 -23.79 -8.26
CA ARG A 374 -5.22 -25.26 -8.29
C ARG A 374 -3.98 -25.80 -7.57
N VAL A 375 -4.17 -26.90 -6.86
CA VAL A 375 -3.09 -27.71 -6.29
C VAL A 375 -3.04 -29.04 -7.01
N ASP A 376 -1.93 -29.36 -7.66
CA ASP A 376 -1.69 -30.66 -8.28
C ASP A 376 -1.05 -31.59 -7.22
N TYR A 377 -1.86 -32.50 -6.68
CA TYR A 377 -1.40 -33.44 -5.65
C TYR A 377 -0.49 -34.51 -6.25
N THR A 378 0.81 -34.36 -5.97
CA THR A 378 1.79 -35.45 -6.20
C THR A 378 1.87 -36.36 -4.98
N PRO A 379 2.46 -37.55 -5.08
CA PRO A 379 2.60 -38.47 -3.95
C PRO A 379 3.24 -37.84 -2.71
N GLU A 380 4.21 -36.94 -2.92
CA GLU A 380 4.94 -36.22 -1.86
C GLU A 380 4.02 -35.24 -1.10
N LEU A 381 2.99 -34.68 -1.75
CA LEU A 381 2.08 -33.70 -1.18
C LEU A 381 0.88 -34.34 -0.47
N GLN A 382 0.59 -35.61 -0.67
CA GLN A 382 -0.58 -36.27 -0.10
C GLN A 382 -0.62 -36.34 1.44
N ARG A 383 0.53 -36.11 2.09
CA ARG A 383 0.65 -36.04 3.56
C ARG A 383 0.22 -34.71 4.16
N TYR A 384 0.02 -33.67 3.35
CA TYR A 384 -0.37 -32.35 3.80
C TYR A 384 -1.86 -32.11 3.63
N SER A 385 -2.44 -31.22 4.45
CA SER A 385 -3.86 -30.90 4.38
C SER A 385 -4.20 -30.04 3.15
N PHE A 386 -5.45 -30.11 2.70
CA PHE A 386 -5.94 -29.24 1.61
C PHE A 386 -5.78 -27.77 1.94
N VAL A 387 -6.09 -27.39 3.18
CA VAL A 387 -6.03 -26.00 3.63
C VAL A 387 -4.60 -25.48 3.57
N ASP A 388 -3.63 -26.25 4.09
CA ASP A 388 -2.23 -25.81 4.15
C ASP A 388 -1.64 -25.62 2.74
N LEU A 389 -1.97 -26.52 1.79
CA LEU A 389 -1.47 -26.42 0.42
C LEU A 389 -2.23 -25.38 -0.42
N ALA A 390 -3.54 -25.24 -0.22
CA ALA A 390 -4.36 -24.35 -1.05
C ALA A 390 -4.32 -22.89 -0.64
N VAL A 391 -3.98 -22.58 0.62
CA VAL A 391 -3.98 -21.22 1.14
C VAL A 391 -2.59 -20.61 1.03
N GLY A 392 -2.45 -19.59 0.20
CA GLY A 392 -1.20 -18.84 0.03
C GLY A 392 -1.06 -17.63 0.96
N GLU A 393 -2.18 -17.11 1.49
CA GLU A 393 -2.16 -15.94 2.38
C GLU A 393 -3.31 -16.00 3.38
N LEU A 394 -3.01 -15.68 4.62
CA LEU A 394 -3.97 -15.49 5.71
C LEU A 394 -3.89 -14.06 6.20
N LEU A 395 -5.00 -13.34 6.14
CA LEU A 395 -5.15 -12.02 6.73
C LEU A 395 -6.23 -12.11 7.81
N LEU A 396 -5.88 -11.75 9.03
CA LEU A 396 -6.77 -11.92 10.18
C LEU A 396 -6.79 -10.66 11.03
N SER A 397 -7.99 -10.21 11.41
CA SER A 397 -8.17 -9.32 12.55
C SER A 397 -9.01 -9.97 13.64
N ALA A 398 -8.65 -9.71 14.90
CA ALA A 398 -9.27 -10.32 16.06
C ALA A 398 -9.33 -9.35 17.24
N TYR A 399 -10.35 -9.49 18.08
CA TYR A 399 -10.44 -8.76 19.36
C TYR A 399 -9.71 -9.52 20.46
N ASN A 400 -9.01 -8.80 21.34
CA ASN A 400 -8.40 -9.35 22.54
C ASN A 400 -9.45 -9.47 23.66
N ARG A 401 -10.02 -10.66 23.87
CA ARG A 401 -11.08 -10.92 24.87
C ARG A 401 -10.51 -11.39 26.22
N LYS A 402 -9.61 -10.61 26.82
CA LYS A 402 -8.96 -10.96 28.10
C LYS A 402 -9.92 -11.35 29.25
N HIS A 403 -11.14 -10.85 29.23
CA HIS A 403 -12.13 -11.07 30.31
C HIS A 403 -13.02 -12.30 30.10
N ARG A 404 -12.85 -13.04 29.02
CA ARG A 404 -13.68 -14.21 28.69
C ARG A 404 -13.00 -15.58 28.90
N LEU A 405 -11.77 -15.56 29.42
CA LEU A 405 -11.01 -16.78 29.80
C LEU A 405 -11.16 -17.09 31.28
#